data_02bef8fcd4c7d38d9a474166af9a250b
#
_entry.id   02bef8fcd4c7d38d9a474166af9a250b
#
_cell.length_a   1.000
_cell.length_b   1.000
_cell.length_c   1.000
_cell.angle_alpha   90.00
_cell.angle_beta   90.00
_cell.angle_gamma   90.00
#
_symmetry.space_group_name_H-M   'P 1'
#
loop_
_entity.id
_entity.type
_entity.pdbx_description
1 polymer ?
#
loop_
_entity_poly.entity_id
_entity_poly.type
_entity_poly.pdbx_seq_one_letter_code
_entity_poly.pdbx_strand_id
1 'polypeptide(L)'
;MKVLVAMDEFNGIISSYQANRYVEEAVASQIEHADIVQVPLFNGRHELMDSVFLWQSGNKYRVKAHDADMNDVEAMYGQTDSGMTVIEGNLFLNGEKPIDQRSSYGLGEVLKAALDNQAKHIVISLGGIGSFDAGAGMLQALGAKFYDDEANIVDVSEGAYKIKYIRRIDLSDVHPQLANAKLQLMSDFSSRLYGKQSEIMQTYQTFQLNQSEAAEIDNLVWYFSELFKSELKLAIGPIAVSYTHLRAHETGRN
;
A
#
# COMPACT_ATOMS: atom_id res chain seq x y z
N MET A 1 -6.14 34.87 20.90
CA MET A 1 -5.08 33.87 21.14
C MET A 1 -5.05 32.97 19.92
N LYS A 2 -3.84 32.53 19.46
CA LYS A 2 -3.73 31.58 18.35
C LYS A 2 -3.58 30.17 18.90
N VAL A 3 -4.41 29.24 18.39
CA VAL A 3 -4.45 27.83 18.82
C VAL A 3 -4.28 26.96 17.58
N LEU A 4 -3.34 26.02 17.62
CA LEU A 4 -3.17 24.99 16.61
C LEU A 4 -3.76 23.69 17.17
N VAL A 5 -4.72 23.11 16.46
CA VAL A 5 -5.29 21.80 16.77
C VAL A 5 -4.76 20.78 15.75
N ALA A 6 -4.02 19.79 16.23
CA ALA A 6 -3.38 18.79 15.39
C ALA A 6 -3.59 17.39 16.00
N MET A 7 -4.72 16.78 15.66
CA MET A 7 -5.14 15.48 16.19
C MET A 7 -4.99 14.40 15.12
N ASP A 8 -4.60 13.20 15.56
CA ASP A 8 -4.64 11.97 14.76
C ASP A 8 -6.01 11.28 14.91
N GLU A 9 -6.26 10.26 14.12
CA GLU A 9 -7.45 9.40 14.26
C GLU A 9 -7.43 8.59 15.58
N PHE A 10 -8.59 8.15 16.02
CA PHE A 10 -8.74 7.28 17.19
C PHE A 10 -9.15 5.88 16.73
N ASN A 11 -8.18 5.10 16.23
CA ASN A 11 -8.33 3.68 15.84
C ASN A 11 -9.56 3.41 14.94
N GLY A 12 -9.81 4.29 13.96
CA GLY A 12 -10.95 4.17 13.04
C GLY A 12 -12.32 4.51 13.65
N ILE A 13 -12.40 4.86 14.95
CA ILE A 13 -13.66 5.22 15.61
C ILE A 13 -14.01 6.69 15.35
N ILE A 14 -13.02 7.57 15.45
CA ILE A 14 -13.16 9.01 15.18
C ILE A 14 -12.05 9.39 14.20
N SER A 15 -12.44 10.00 13.09
CA SER A 15 -11.47 10.49 12.10
C SER A 15 -10.62 11.63 12.67
N SER A 16 -9.43 11.83 12.11
CA SER A 16 -8.56 12.96 12.49
C SER A 16 -9.29 14.31 12.29
N TYR A 17 -10.06 14.43 11.21
CA TYR A 17 -10.88 15.60 10.94
C TYR A 17 -11.95 15.80 12.02
N GLN A 18 -12.69 14.75 12.41
CA GLN A 18 -13.70 14.84 13.49
C GLN A 18 -13.07 15.18 14.84
N ALA A 19 -11.91 14.58 15.15
CA ALA A 19 -11.19 14.86 16.39
C ALA A 19 -10.77 16.34 16.47
N ASN A 20 -10.20 16.88 15.38
CA ASN A 20 -9.82 18.28 15.29
C ASN A 20 -11.05 19.20 15.47
N ARG A 21 -12.16 18.88 14.83
CA ARG A 21 -13.40 19.66 14.94
C ARG A 21 -13.95 19.67 16.36
N TYR A 22 -13.97 18.54 17.05
CA TYR A 22 -14.44 18.49 18.44
C TYR A 22 -13.55 19.33 19.38
N VAL A 23 -12.23 19.30 19.18
CA VAL A 23 -11.32 20.12 19.97
C VAL A 23 -11.48 21.60 19.63
N GLU A 24 -11.67 21.97 18.35
CA GLU A 24 -11.98 23.35 17.96
C GLU A 24 -13.24 23.86 18.64
N GLU A 25 -14.35 23.10 18.58
CA GLU A 25 -15.63 23.45 19.22
C GLU A 25 -15.44 23.67 20.74
N ALA A 26 -14.69 22.78 21.40
CA ALA A 26 -14.40 22.89 22.82
C ALA A 26 -13.59 24.13 23.16
N VAL A 27 -12.52 24.41 22.40
CA VAL A 27 -11.68 25.60 22.59
C VAL A 27 -12.48 26.88 22.34
N ALA A 28 -13.25 26.94 21.26
CA ALA A 28 -14.07 28.10 20.92
C ALA A 28 -15.12 28.41 21.99
N SER A 29 -15.63 27.39 22.68
CA SER A 29 -16.59 27.55 23.77
C SER A 29 -15.97 28.17 25.04
N GLN A 30 -14.66 28.04 25.23
CA GLN A 30 -13.96 28.47 26.43
C GLN A 30 -13.12 29.74 26.24
N ILE A 31 -12.69 29.98 24.99
CA ILE A 31 -11.76 31.08 24.66
C ILE A 31 -12.42 31.98 23.60
N GLU A 32 -12.93 33.09 24.04
CA GLU A 32 -13.53 34.09 23.16
C GLU A 32 -12.48 34.66 22.19
N HIS A 33 -12.81 34.74 20.90
CA HIS A 33 -11.94 35.24 19.83
C HIS A 33 -10.63 34.45 19.66
N ALA A 34 -10.63 33.14 19.91
CA ALA A 34 -9.52 32.27 19.55
C ALA A 34 -9.39 32.20 18.00
N ASP A 35 -8.18 32.42 17.51
CA ASP A 35 -7.80 32.15 16.11
C ASP A 35 -7.35 30.68 16.05
N ILE A 36 -8.23 29.78 15.61
CA ILE A 36 -8.01 28.35 15.66
C ILE A 36 -7.66 27.83 14.26
N VAL A 37 -6.54 27.13 14.16
CA VAL A 37 -6.08 26.48 12.94
C VAL A 37 -6.13 24.97 13.16
N GLN A 38 -6.87 24.27 12.31
CA GLN A 38 -6.92 22.80 12.31
C GLN A 38 -5.90 22.23 11.34
N VAL A 39 -5.15 21.21 11.79
CA VAL A 39 -4.21 20.43 10.99
C VAL A 39 -4.43 18.95 11.32
N PRO A 40 -5.44 18.29 10.70
CA PRO A 40 -5.61 16.85 10.86
C PRO A 40 -4.33 16.12 10.51
N LEU A 41 -3.88 15.23 11.40
CA LEU A 41 -2.69 14.44 11.19
C LEU A 41 -3.06 13.14 10.47
N PHE A 42 -2.09 12.61 9.75
CA PHE A 42 -2.20 11.36 9.03
C PHE A 42 -1.09 10.41 9.48
N ASN A 43 -1.45 9.20 9.91
CA ASN A 43 -0.54 8.22 10.50
C ASN A 43 -0.03 7.15 9.51
N GLY A 44 -0.37 7.24 8.24
CA GLY A 44 0.03 6.26 7.21
C GLY A 44 -0.99 5.16 6.96
N ARG A 45 -2.09 5.08 7.74
CA ARG A 45 -3.10 4.01 7.63
C ARG A 45 -4.34 4.45 6.88
N HIS A 46 -5.05 5.44 7.39
CA HIS A 46 -6.33 5.93 6.86
C HIS A 46 -6.25 7.43 6.60
N GLU A 47 -7.23 7.96 5.87
CA GLU A 47 -7.46 9.40 5.70
C GLU A 47 -6.39 10.18 4.95
N LEU A 48 -5.48 9.51 4.21
CA LEU A 48 -4.52 10.22 3.37
C LEU A 48 -5.24 11.09 2.34
N MET A 49 -6.27 10.52 1.69
CA MET A 49 -7.03 11.23 0.66
C MET A 49 -7.75 12.44 1.25
N ASP A 50 -8.43 12.27 2.37
CA ASP A 50 -9.17 13.35 3.01
C ASP A 50 -8.22 14.44 3.55
N SER A 51 -7.07 14.05 4.11
CA SER A 51 -6.04 14.99 4.54
C SER A 51 -5.47 15.82 3.40
N VAL A 52 -5.22 15.20 2.24
CA VAL A 52 -4.72 15.91 1.05
C VAL A 52 -5.78 16.86 0.48
N PHE A 53 -7.03 16.38 0.34
CA PHE A 53 -8.11 17.14 -0.25
C PHE A 53 -8.70 18.22 0.67
N LEU A 54 -8.29 18.25 1.93
CA LEU A 54 -8.56 19.39 2.81
C LEU A 54 -7.83 20.67 2.33
N TRP A 55 -6.64 20.51 1.73
CA TRP A 55 -5.75 21.61 1.35
C TRP A 55 -5.56 21.76 -0.16
N GLN A 56 -5.95 20.77 -0.94
CA GLN A 56 -5.78 20.76 -2.40
C GLN A 56 -7.08 20.45 -3.10
N SER A 57 -7.37 21.19 -4.16
CA SER A 57 -8.48 20.89 -5.07
C SER A 57 -8.11 19.75 -6.01
N GLY A 58 -9.12 19.08 -6.55
CA GLY A 58 -8.95 17.99 -7.51
C GLY A 58 -10.19 17.12 -7.59
N ASN A 59 -10.04 15.92 -8.16
CA ASN A 59 -11.13 14.98 -8.40
C ASN A 59 -10.86 13.64 -7.72
N LYS A 60 -11.93 13.00 -7.24
CA LYS A 60 -11.92 11.62 -6.75
C LYS A 60 -12.56 10.72 -7.82
N TYR A 61 -11.93 9.61 -8.14
CA TYR A 61 -12.34 8.66 -9.18
C TYR A 61 -12.70 7.33 -8.53
N ARG A 62 -13.85 6.77 -8.93
CA ARG A 62 -14.30 5.45 -8.50
C ARG A 62 -13.75 4.38 -9.43
N VAL A 63 -13.34 3.26 -8.86
CA VAL A 63 -12.78 2.11 -9.56
C VAL A 63 -13.41 0.84 -8.99
N LYS A 64 -13.82 -0.07 -9.87
CA LYS A 64 -14.13 -1.43 -9.46
C LYS A 64 -12.82 -2.18 -9.27
N ALA A 65 -12.63 -2.76 -8.12
CA ALA A 65 -11.42 -3.48 -7.74
C ALA A 65 -11.77 -4.63 -6.80
N HIS A 66 -10.76 -5.36 -6.36
CA HIS A 66 -10.90 -6.40 -5.34
C HIS A 66 -10.24 -5.96 -4.03
N ASP A 67 -10.78 -6.40 -2.90
CA ASP A 67 -10.08 -6.30 -1.60
C ASP A 67 -8.97 -7.36 -1.49
N ALA A 68 -8.29 -7.43 -0.34
CA ALA A 68 -7.23 -8.43 -0.11
C ALA A 68 -7.74 -9.88 -0.15
N ASP A 69 -9.01 -10.10 0.06
CA ASP A 69 -9.68 -11.40 0.03
C ASP A 69 -10.29 -11.73 -1.34
N MET A 70 -10.04 -10.88 -2.34
CA MET A 70 -10.60 -11.01 -3.70
C MET A 70 -12.12 -10.91 -3.77
N ASN A 71 -12.75 -10.13 -2.87
CA ASN A 71 -14.14 -9.74 -3.02
C ASN A 71 -14.23 -8.46 -3.87
N ASP A 72 -15.29 -8.36 -4.68
CA ASP A 72 -15.58 -7.16 -5.46
C ASP A 72 -15.85 -5.97 -4.54
N VAL A 73 -15.14 -4.86 -4.74
CA VAL A 73 -15.32 -3.62 -3.99
C VAL A 73 -15.34 -2.41 -4.93
N GLU A 74 -16.06 -1.36 -4.52
CA GLU A 74 -15.93 -0.05 -5.12
C GLU A 74 -14.87 0.74 -4.35
N ALA A 75 -13.74 0.97 -5.00
CA ALA A 75 -12.61 1.70 -4.47
C ALA A 75 -12.55 3.13 -5.04
N MET A 76 -11.68 3.96 -4.48
CA MET A 76 -11.42 5.31 -4.99
C MET A 76 -9.94 5.64 -4.97
N TYR A 77 -9.52 6.50 -5.90
CA TYR A 77 -8.28 7.27 -5.81
C TYR A 77 -8.56 8.74 -6.06
N GLY A 78 -7.71 9.61 -5.52
CA GLY A 78 -7.80 11.05 -5.72
C GLY A 78 -6.70 11.55 -6.65
N GLN A 79 -7.00 12.57 -7.48
CA GLN A 79 -6.01 13.28 -8.26
C GLN A 79 -6.19 14.78 -8.04
N THR A 80 -5.16 15.43 -7.51
CA THR A 80 -5.17 16.87 -7.24
C THR A 80 -4.91 17.67 -8.52
N ASP A 81 -5.34 18.92 -8.55
CA ASP A 81 -5.07 19.85 -9.65
C ASP A 81 -3.56 20.12 -9.83
N SER A 82 -2.76 19.90 -8.79
CA SER A 82 -1.29 19.96 -8.85
C SER A 82 -0.64 18.72 -9.48
N GLY A 83 -1.44 17.69 -9.85
CA GLY A 83 -0.98 16.47 -10.51
C GLY A 83 -0.51 15.35 -9.57
N MET A 84 -0.72 15.50 -8.25
CA MET A 84 -0.48 14.41 -7.30
C MET A 84 -1.68 13.45 -7.28
N THR A 85 -1.41 12.16 -7.38
CA THR A 85 -2.42 11.09 -7.25
C THR A 85 -2.25 10.41 -5.91
N VAL A 86 -3.36 10.14 -5.23
CA VAL A 86 -3.39 9.56 -3.88
C VAL A 86 -4.19 8.27 -3.90
N ILE A 87 -3.60 7.19 -3.40
CA ILE A 87 -4.23 5.87 -3.26
C ILE A 87 -4.09 5.41 -1.80
N GLU A 88 -5.18 4.99 -1.20
CA GLU A 88 -5.18 4.39 0.14
C GLU A 88 -5.13 2.88 0.01
N GLY A 89 -3.99 2.28 0.42
CA GLY A 89 -3.73 0.84 0.25
C GLY A 89 -4.43 -0.06 1.27
N ASN A 90 -4.91 0.50 2.38
CA ASN A 90 -5.43 -0.29 3.50
C ASN A 90 -6.55 -1.27 3.10
N LEU A 91 -7.48 -0.85 2.23
CA LEU A 91 -8.58 -1.70 1.74
C LEU A 91 -8.07 -2.95 0.99
N PHE A 92 -6.94 -2.83 0.31
CA PHE A 92 -6.38 -3.86 -0.56
C PHE A 92 -5.33 -4.74 0.12
N LEU A 93 -4.96 -4.41 1.36
CA LEU A 93 -3.87 -5.09 2.08
C LEU A 93 -4.35 -5.80 3.33
N ASN A 94 -5.56 -5.51 3.79
CA ASN A 94 -6.18 -6.13 4.96
C ASN A 94 -7.43 -6.91 4.57
N GLY A 95 -7.66 -8.06 5.20
CA GLY A 95 -8.77 -8.95 4.92
C GLY A 95 -9.08 -9.88 6.10
N GLU A 96 -10.04 -10.78 5.91
CA GLU A 96 -10.49 -11.77 6.89
C GLU A 96 -9.97 -13.18 6.60
N LYS A 97 -9.59 -13.49 5.33
CA LYS A 97 -8.98 -14.77 4.99
C LYS A 97 -7.67 -15.00 5.75
N PRO A 98 -7.21 -16.27 5.86
CA PRO A 98 -5.84 -16.55 6.30
C PRO A 98 -4.83 -15.71 5.53
N ILE A 99 -3.80 -15.23 6.22
CA ILE A 99 -2.91 -14.18 5.70
C ILE A 99 -2.13 -14.61 4.44
N ASP A 100 -1.87 -15.90 4.29
CA ASP A 100 -1.25 -16.49 3.10
C ASP A 100 -2.20 -16.60 1.89
N GLN A 101 -3.51 -16.41 2.11
CA GLN A 101 -4.53 -16.41 1.06
C GLN A 101 -4.96 -14.99 0.64
N ARG A 102 -4.33 -13.96 1.20
CA ARG A 102 -4.57 -12.57 0.82
C ARG A 102 -3.66 -12.15 -0.31
N SER A 103 -4.15 -11.23 -1.14
CA SER A 103 -3.42 -10.69 -2.29
C SER A 103 -3.48 -9.18 -2.34
N SER A 104 -2.41 -8.56 -2.80
CA SER A 104 -2.35 -7.13 -3.13
C SER A 104 -2.92 -6.80 -4.52
N TYR A 105 -3.60 -7.73 -5.18
CA TYR A 105 -4.07 -7.60 -6.55
C TYR A 105 -4.94 -6.35 -6.76
N GLY A 106 -5.91 -6.10 -5.88
CA GLY A 106 -6.78 -4.93 -5.96
C GLY A 106 -6.06 -3.59 -5.89
N LEU A 107 -4.97 -3.50 -5.11
CA LEU A 107 -4.12 -2.31 -5.14
C LEU A 107 -3.53 -2.07 -6.53
N GLY A 108 -3.14 -3.14 -7.22
CA GLY A 108 -2.66 -3.08 -8.60
C GLY A 108 -3.73 -2.62 -9.58
N GLU A 109 -4.99 -3.03 -9.40
CA GLU A 109 -6.12 -2.59 -10.24
C GLU A 109 -6.35 -1.08 -10.10
N VAL A 110 -6.34 -0.54 -8.88
CA VAL A 110 -6.50 0.90 -8.65
C VAL A 110 -5.30 1.68 -9.17
N LEU A 111 -4.09 1.16 -8.96
CA LEU A 111 -2.87 1.76 -9.51
C LEU A 111 -2.91 1.78 -11.05
N LYS A 112 -3.36 0.68 -11.67
CA LYS A 112 -3.55 0.60 -13.12
C LYS A 112 -4.53 1.66 -13.62
N ALA A 113 -5.70 1.79 -12.98
CA ALA A 113 -6.69 2.80 -13.33
C ALA A 113 -6.15 4.24 -13.22
N ALA A 114 -5.34 4.51 -12.19
CA ALA A 114 -4.66 5.80 -12.05
C ALA A 114 -3.64 6.05 -13.18
N LEU A 115 -2.86 5.04 -13.57
CA LEU A 115 -1.92 5.11 -14.68
C LEU A 115 -2.64 5.28 -16.03
N ASP A 116 -3.76 4.58 -16.26
CA ASP A 116 -4.63 4.77 -17.44
C ASP A 116 -5.13 6.22 -17.51
N ASN A 117 -5.37 6.87 -16.37
CA ASN A 117 -5.72 8.29 -16.25
C ASN A 117 -4.48 9.22 -16.16
N GLN A 118 -3.33 8.75 -16.68
CA GLN A 118 -2.09 9.51 -16.84
C GLN A 118 -1.46 10.05 -15.53
N ALA A 119 -1.69 9.39 -14.41
CA ALA A 119 -1.03 9.71 -13.14
C ALA A 119 0.50 9.58 -13.27
N LYS A 120 1.23 10.61 -12.84
CA LYS A 120 2.70 10.68 -12.92
C LYS A 120 3.38 10.74 -11.56
N HIS A 121 2.72 11.30 -10.57
CA HIS A 121 3.18 11.35 -9.19
C HIS A 121 2.13 10.71 -8.31
N ILE A 122 2.40 9.51 -7.85
CA ILE A 122 1.44 8.67 -7.13
C ILE A 122 1.96 8.42 -5.72
N VAL A 123 1.16 8.81 -4.74
CA VAL A 123 1.40 8.58 -3.31
C VAL A 123 0.45 7.47 -2.86
N ILE A 124 1.01 6.40 -2.31
CA ILE A 124 0.25 5.25 -1.82
C ILE A 124 0.49 5.13 -0.31
N SER A 125 -0.57 5.19 0.49
CA SER A 125 -0.47 4.81 1.90
C SER A 125 -0.60 3.29 2.02
N LEU A 126 0.34 2.64 2.70
CA LEU A 126 0.32 1.19 2.85
C LEU A 126 -0.57 0.74 4.01
N GLY A 127 -0.77 1.60 5.01
CA GLY A 127 -1.63 1.34 6.18
C GLY A 127 -1.42 -0.05 6.78
N GLY A 128 -1.51 -0.38 8.00
CA GLY A 128 -1.12 -1.69 8.59
C GLY A 128 -1.13 -2.87 7.59
N ILE A 129 0.00 -3.56 7.44
CA ILE A 129 0.17 -4.63 6.45
C ILE A 129 -0.61 -5.88 6.89
N GLY A 130 -1.49 -6.34 6.04
CA GLY A 130 -2.24 -7.58 6.22
C GLY A 130 -2.16 -8.54 5.03
N SER A 131 -1.32 -8.22 4.02
CA SER A 131 -0.98 -9.10 2.90
C SER A 131 0.53 -9.22 2.79
N PHE A 132 1.03 -10.44 2.64
CA PHE A 132 2.48 -10.75 2.58
C PHE A 132 2.85 -11.43 1.26
N ASP A 133 2.25 -11.00 0.17
CA ASP A 133 2.55 -11.47 -1.18
C ASP A 133 3.73 -10.74 -1.85
N ALA A 134 4.46 -9.91 -1.08
CA ALA A 134 5.57 -9.10 -1.58
C ALA A 134 5.20 -8.22 -2.80
N GLY A 135 3.92 -7.88 -2.96
CA GLY A 135 3.42 -7.11 -4.10
C GLY A 135 3.25 -7.91 -5.39
N ALA A 136 3.33 -9.24 -5.33
CA ALA A 136 3.15 -10.09 -6.51
C ALA A 136 1.76 -9.91 -7.15
N GLY A 137 0.70 -9.89 -6.33
CA GLY A 137 -0.67 -9.62 -6.81
C GLY A 137 -0.80 -8.26 -7.51
N MET A 138 -0.25 -7.22 -6.91
CA MET A 138 -0.23 -5.88 -7.50
C MET A 138 0.49 -5.86 -8.85
N LEU A 139 1.65 -6.52 -8.96
CA LEU A 139 2.38 -6.63 -10.21
C LEU A 139 1.59 -7.42 -11.27
N GLN A 140 0.90 -8.49 -10.87
CA GLN A 140 0.04 -9.27 -11.79
C GLN A 140 -1.09 -8.42 -12.34
N ALA A 141 -1.78 -7.64 -11.51
CA ALA A 141 -2.85 -6.72 -11.94
C ALA A 141 -2.33 -5.63 -12.90
N LEU A 142 -1.06 -5.24 -12.75
CA LEU A 142 -0.37 -4.31 -13.66
C LEU A 142 0.11 -4.98 -14.96
N GLY A 143 -0.04 -6.30 -15.12
CA GLY A 143 0.30 -7.02 -16.34
C GLY A 143 1.50 -7.96 -16.24
N ALA A 144 2.16 -8.06 -15.08
CA ALA A 144 3.20 -9.06 -14.89
C ALA A 144 2.64 -10.48 -15.00
N LYS A 145 3.43 -11.40 -15.56
CA LYS A 145 3.08 -12.82 -15.65
C LYS A 145 4.10 -13.65 -14.89
N PHE A 146 3.59 -14.59 -14.13
CA PHE A 146 4.39 -15.53 -13.36
C PHE A 146 4.20 -16.93 -13.91
N TYR A 147 5.26 -17.70 -13.99
CA TYR A 147 5.25 -19.04 -14.58
C TYR A 147 5.91 -20.05 -13.65
N ASP A 148 5.36 -21.26 -13.63
CA ASP A 148 5.95 -22.42 -12.97
C ASP A 148 7.07 -23.07 -13.81
N ASP A 149 7.58 -24.23 -13.40
CA ASP A 149 8.61 -25.02 -14.09
C ASP A 149 8.12 -25.67 -15.39
N GLU A 150 6.80 -25.84 -15.55
CA GLU A 150 6.16 -26.35 -16.77
C GLU A 150 5.71 -25.22 -17.71
N ALA A 151 6.03 -23.96 -17.39
CA ALA A 151 5.61 -22.76 -18.10
C ALA A 151 4.09 -22.48 -18.05
N ASN A 152 3.35 -23.05 -17.09
CA ASN A 152 1.99 -22.66 -16.83
C ASN A 152 1.96 -21.33 -16.07
N ILE A 153 0.88 -20.54 -16.25
CA ILE A 153 0.68 -19.30 -15.51
C ILE A 153 0.34 -19.62 -14.06
N VAL A 154 1.06 -18.98 -13.14
CA VAL A 154 0.76 -18.99 -11.70
C VAL A 154 -0.08 -17.76 -11.39
N ASP A 155 -1.32 -17.98 -10.97
CA ASP A 155 -2.22 -16.93 -10.54
C ASP A 155 -2.00 -16.60 -9.06
N VAL A 156 -1.35 -15.44 -8.80
CA VAL A 156 -1.06 -14.98 -7.43
C VAL A 156 -2.18 -14.11 -6.84
N SER A 157 -3.25 -13.86 -7.59
CA SER A 157 -4.46 -13.27 -7.02
C SER A 157 -5.12 -14.18 -5.99
N GLU A 158 -4.90 -15.50 -6.11
CA GLU A 158 -5.39 -16.49 -5.14
C GLU A 158 -4.69 -16.41 -3.77
N GLY A 159 -3.58 -15.69 -3.63
CA GLY A 159 -2.89 -15.46 -2.38
C GLY A 159 -1.38 -15.68 -2.43
N ALA A 160 -0.70 -15.22 -1.37
CA ALA A 160 0.75 -15.29 -1.23
C ALA A 160 1.31 -16.72 -1.29
N TYR A 161 0.53 -17.75 -0.87
CA TYR A 161 0.94 -19.16 -0.92
C TYR A 161 1.25 -19.66 -2.34
N LYS A 162 0.75 -18.98 -3.38
CA LYS A 162 1.04 -19.30 -4.78
C LYS A 162 2.48 -18.96 -5.19
N ILE A 163 3.12 -18.04 -4.49
CA ILE A 163 4.49 -17.58 -4.79
C ILE A 163 5.49 -18.75 -4.84
N LYS A 164 5.32 -19.79 -4.02
CA LYS A 164 6.20 -20.96 -4.00
C LYS A 164 6.29 -21.70 -5.34
N TYR A 165 5.31 -21.52 -6.22
CA TYR A 165 5.28 -22.17 -7.53
C TYR A 165 5.94 -21.34 -8.64
N ILE A 166 6.20 -20.05 -8.41
CA ILE A 166 6.81 -19.17 -9.41
C ILE A 166 8.26 -19.59 -9.66
N ARG A 167 8.63 -19.71 -10.93
CA ARG A 167 10.01 -19.99 -11.38
C ARG A 167 10.54 -18.93 -12.33
N ARG A 168 9.65 -18.21 -13.02
CA ARG A 168 10.01 -17.16 -13.97
C ARG A 168 9.03 -15.99 -13.86
N ILE A 169 9.56 -14.79 -13.99
CA ILE A 169 8.81 -13.53 -13.98
C ILE A 169 8.94 -12.88 -15.35
N ASP A 170 7.84 -12.48 -15.94
CA ASP A 170 7.77 -11.76 -17.20
C ASP A 170 7.09 -10.42 -16.99
N LEU A 171 7.81 -9.33 -17.21
CA LEU A 171 7.34 -7.97 -17.06
C LEU A 171 7.05 -7.28 -18.41
N SER A 172 7.06 -8.01 -19.51
CA SER A 172 6.93 -7.43 -20.87
C SER A 172 5.59 -6.70 -21.08
N ASP A 173 4.55 -7.18 -20.44
CA ASP A 173 3.18 -6.64 -20.55
C ASP A 173 2.79 -5.72 -19.37
N VAL A 174 3.74 -5.38 -18.50
CA VAL A 174 3.48 -4.44 -17.40
C VAL A 174 3.13 -3.07 -17.96
N HIS A 175 2.17 -2.42 -17.32
CA HIS A 175 1.63 -1.13 -17.75
C HIS A 175 2.74 -0.12 -18.09
N PRO A 176 2.83 0.37 -19.34
CA PRO A 176 3.99 1.12 -19.82
C PRO A 176 4.18 2.47 -19.08
N GLN A 177 3.13 3.07 -18.57
CA GLN A 177 3.22 4.32 -17.81
C GLN A 177 3.86 4.13 -16.44
N LEU A 178 3.95 2.91 -15.91
CA LEU A 178 4.59 2.65 -14.62
C LEU A 178 6.06 3.10 -14.61
N ALA A 179 6.78 2.87 -15.72
CA ALA A 179 8.18 3.29 -15.86
C ALA A 179 8.39 4.82 -15.82
N ASN A 180 7.34 5.59 -16.11
CA ASN A 180 7.36 7.05 -16.14
C ASN A 180 6.70 7.69 -14.92
N ALA A 181 6.08 6.90 -14.05
CA ALA A 181 5.43 7.36 -12.85
C ALA A 181 6.41 7.39 -11.66
N LYS A 182 6.38 8.46 -10.89
CA LYS A 182 7.04 8.52 -9.60
C LYS A 182 6.11 7.93 -8.56
N LEU A 183 6.48 6.80 -7.97
CA LEU A 183 5.75 6.19 -6.86
C LEU A 183 6.39 6.58 -5.54
N GLN A 184 5.58 7.03 -4.61
CA GLN A 184 5.97 7.35 -3.25
C GLN A 184 5.10 6.56 -2.28
N LEU A 185 5.73 5.75 -1.45
CA LEU A 185 5.05 4.93 -0.46
C LEU A 185 5.10 5.63 0.90
N MET A 186 3.98 5.62 1.60
CA MET A 186 3.86 6.10 2.97
C MET A 186 3.48 4.93 3.89
N SER A 187 4.23 4.78 4.97
CA SER A 187 4.05 3.70 5.94
C SER A 187 4.38 4.19 7.34
N ASP A 188 3.73 3.66 8.33
CA ASP A 188 3.96 3.91 9.76
C ASP A 188 5.00 2.94 10.37
N PHE A 189 5.55 2.04 9.58
CA PHE A 189 6.54 1.06 10.03
C PHE A 189 7.81 1.10 9.16
N SER A 190 8.91 0.63 9.74
CA SER A 190 10.24 0.55 9.09
C SER A 190 10.86 -0.84 9.25
N SER A 191 10.05 -1.89 9.05
CA SER A 191 10.49 -3.28 9.15
C SER A 191 11.31 -3.72 7.95
N ARG A 192 12.02 -4.83 8.05
CA ARG A 192 12.67 -5.46 6.90
C ARG A 192 11.65 -6.25 6.08
N LEU A 193 11.92 -6.41 4.80
CA LEU A 193 11.05 -7.17 3.90
C LEU A 193 10.98 -8.65 4.32
N TYR A 194 12.10 -9.23 4.74
CA TYR A 194 12.21 -10.61 5.23
C TYR A 194 13.28 -10.74 6.31
N GLY A 195 13.29 -11.88 6.99
CA GLY A 195 14.22 -12.23 8.07
C GLY A 195 13.68 -11.86 9.45
N LYS A 196 14.49 -12.07 10.49
CA LYS A 196 14.07 -11.93 11.91
C LYS A 196 13.44 -10.58 12.28
N GLN A 197 13.72 -9.55 11.50
CA GLN A 197 13.20 -8.19 11.70
C GLN A 197 12.15 -7.82 10.63
N SER A 198 11.61 -8.79 9.91
CA SER A 198 10.50 -8.55 8.98
C SER A 198 9.21 -8.27 9.74
N GLU A 199 8.27 -7.61 9.08
CA GLU A 199 6.97 -7.28 9.66
C GLU A 199 6.25 -8.54 10.13
N ILE A 200 6.18 -9.59 9.30
CA ILE A 200 5.50 -10.84 9.70
C ILE A 200 6.13 -11.47 10.92
N MET A 201 7.46 -11.48 11.04
CA MET A 201 8.16 -12.05 12.19
C MET A 201 8.00 -11.23 13.47
N GLN A 202 7.63 -9.96 13.39
CA GLN A 202 7.37 -9.10 14.53
C GLN A 202 5.89 -9.09 14.94
N THR A 203 4.97 -9.32 13.99
CA THR A 203 3.53 -9.14 14.19
C THR A 203 2.72 -10.43 14.06
N TYR A 204 3.35 -11.59 13.88
CA TYR A 204 2.66 -12.86 13.60
C TYR A 204 1.56 -13.19 14.61
N GLN A 205 1.73 -12.84 15.89
CA GLN A 205 0.73 -13.07 16.93
C GLN A 205 -0.57 -12.29 16.68
N THR A 206 -0.47 -11.10 16.08
CA THR A 206 -1.63 -10.30 15.68
C THR A 206 -2.49 -11.03 14.65
N PHE A 207 -1.87 -11.88 13.84
CA PHE A 207 -2.54 -12.71 12.83
C PHE A 207 -2.85 -14.12 13.33
N GLN A 208 -2.73 -14.36 14.63
CA GLN A 208 -2.97 -15.67 15.27
C GLN A 208 -2.10 -16.82 14.71
N LEU A 209 -0.92 -16.48 14.19
CA LEU A 209 0.05 -17.45 13.70
C LEU A 209 1.00 -17.87 14.81
N ASN A 210 1.56 -19.08 14.68
CA ASN A 210 2.74 -19.47 15.42
C ASN A 210 4.03 -19.06 14.69
N GLN A 211 5.17 -19.19 15.34
CA GLN A 211 6.46 -18.76 14.79
C GLN A 211 6.86 -19.54 13.53
N SER A 212 6.48 -20.80 13.40
CA SER A 212 6.78 -21.63 12.23
C SER A 212 5.99 -21.17 11.01
N GLU A 213 4.71 -20.91 11.18
CA GLU A 213 3.83 -20.38 10.13
C GLU A 213 4.31 -18.99 9.65
N ALA A 214 4.71 -18.13 10.58
CA ALA A 214 5.30 -16.83 10.24
C ALA A 214 6.59 -16.98 9.44
N ALA A 215 7.45 -17.95 9.82
CA ALA A 215 8.70 -18.22 9.12
C ALA A 215 8.45 -18.78 7.70
N GLU A 216 7.39 -19.56 7.48
CA GLU A 216 7.00 -20.01 6.15
C GLU A 216 6.61 -18.86 5.24
N ILE A 217 5.81 -17.91 5.74
CA ILE A 217 5.43 -16.71 5.00
C ILE A 217 6.67 -15.84 4.72
N ASP A 218 7.52 -15.62 5.71
CA ASP A 218 8.76 -14.87 5.57
C ASP A 218 9.68 -15.47 4.48
N ASN A 219 9.75 -16.80 4.43
CA ASN A 219 10.49 -17.52 3.39
C ASN A 219 9.88 -17.34 1.98
N LEU A 220 8.55 -17.26 1.85
CA LEU A 220 7.92 -16.95 0.56
C LEU A 220 8.30 -15.56 0.07
N VAL A 221 8.27 -14.57 0.96
CA VAL A 221 8.68 -13.19 0.64
C VAL A 221 10.15 -13.13 0.25
N TRP A 222 11.01 -13.81 1.02
CA TRP A 222 12.44 -13.94 0.69
C TRP A 222 12.64 -14.57 -0.69
N TYR A 223 12.01 -15.70 -0.94
CA TYR A 223 12.12 -16.44 -2.20
C TYR A 223 11.72 -15.57 -3.39
N PHE A 224 10.56 -14.91 -3.32
CA PHE A 224 10.10 -14.03 -4.38
C PHE A 224 11.06 -12.86 -4.61
N SER A 225 11.59 -12.28 -3.53
CA SER A 225 12.55 -11.17 -3.61
C SER A 225 13.85 -11.60 -4.30
N GLU A 226 14.38 -12.79 -3.99
CA GLU A 226 15.59 -13.31 -4.63
C GLU A 226 15.35 -13.66 -6.12
N LEU A 227 14.19 -14.26 -6.42
CA LEU A 227 13.81 -14.52 -7.81
C LEU A 227 13.68 -13.21 -8.60
N PHE A 228 13.02 -12.21 -8.03
CA PHE A 228 12.85 -10.90 -8.67
C PHE A 228 14.18 -10.21 -8.94
N LYS A 229 15.13 -10.28 -7.99
CA LYS A 229 16.50 -9.76 -8.19
C LYS A 229 17.23 -10.46 -9.32
N SER A 230 17.16 -11.80 -9.35
CA SER A 230 17.87 -12.61 -10.34
C SER A 230 17.36 -12.37 -11.75
N GLU A 231 16.03 -12.34 -11.94
CA GLU A 231 15.40 -12.14 -13.25
C GLU A 231 15.65 -10.72 -13.81
N LEU A 232 15.60 -9.71 -12.94
CA LEU A 232 15.72 -8.31 -13.35
C LEU A 232 17.14 -7.75 -13.22
N LYS A 233 18.11 -8.55 -12.75
CA LYS A 233 19.50 -8.13 -12.49
C LYS A 233 19.61 -6.86 -11.62
N LEU A 234 18.70 -6.74 -10.65
CA LEU A 234 18.60 -5.57 -9.78
C LEU A 234 19.39 -5.76 -8.49
N ALA A 235 20.11 -4.74 -8.06
CA ALA A 235 20.73 -4.68 -6.73
C ALA A 235 19.71 -4.18 -5.71
N ILE A 236 18.81 -5.05 -5.25
CA ILE A 236 17.86 -4.72 -4.19
C ILE A 236 18.46 -5.14 -2.85
N GLY A 237 18.68 -4.17 -1.95
CA GLY A 237 19.12 -4.45 -0.58
C GLY A 237 17.95 -4.96 0.29
N PRO A 238 18.23 -5.55 1.48
CA PRO A 238 17.20 -6.05 2.40
C PRO A 238 16.42 -4.95 3.12
N ILE A 239 16.57 -3.69 2.74
CA ILE A 239 15.90 -2.56 3.38
C ILE A 239 14.48 -2.49 2.83
N ALA A 240 13.57 -2.66 3.73
CA ALA A 240 12.21 -2.98 3.49
C ALA A 240 11.26 -1.79 3.41
N VAL A 241 10.44 -1.88 2.47
CA VAL A 241 9.00 -1.76 2.57
C VAL A 241 8.44 -2.90 1.72
N SER A 242 7.30 -3.48 2.03
CA SER A 242 6.69 -4.62 1.30
C SER A 242 6.55 -4.41 -0.22
N TYR A 243 6.90 -3.24 -0.73
CA TYR A 243 6.80 -2.82 -2.13
C TYR A 243 8.08 -2.17 -2.66
N THR A 244 9.26 -2.43 -2.08
CA THR A 244 10.55 -1.89 -2.56
C THR A 244 10.89 -2.29 -4.00
N HIS A 245 10.22 -3.29 -4.55
CA HIS A 245 10.38 -3.66 -5.97
C HIS A 245 10.04 -2.51 -6.92
N LEU A 246 9.14 -1.60 -6.51
CA LEU A 246 8.78 -0.42 -7.30
C LEU A 246 9.86 0.68 -7.27
N ARG A 247 10.71 0.73 -6.23
CA ARG A 247 11.85 1.65 -6.15
C ARG A 247 13.02 1.28 -7.06
N ALA A 248 13.10 0.06 -7.52
CA ALA A 248 14.20 -0.39 -8.38
C ALA A 248 14.25 0.37 -9.72
N HIS A 249 13.17 1.01 -10.13
CA HIS A 249 13.16 1.90 -11.29
C HIS A 249 13.69 3.33 -11.00
N GLU A 250 13.80 3.75 -9.74
CA GLU A 250 14.33 5.09 -9.40
C GLU A 250 15.87 5.16 -9.39
N THR A 251 16.60 4.06 -9.22
CA THR A 251 18.06 4.07 -9.06
C THR A 251 18.84 4.00 -10.37
N GLY A 252 18.19 3.99 -11.51
CA GLY A 252 18.81 3.89 -12.83
C GLY A 252 19.25 5.21 -13.47
N ARG A 253 19.18 6.35 -12.76
CA ARG A 253 19.65 7.65 -13.28
C ARG A 253 20.31 8.47 -12.19
N ASN A 254 21.58 8.22 -12.00
CA ASN A 254 22.57 9.20 -11.57
C ASN A 254 23.88 8.87 -12.27
#